data_c213651fe9c271b73d524b6114d83183
#
_entry.id   c213651fe9c271b73d524b6114d83183
#
_cell.length_a   1.000
_cell.length_b   1.000
_cell.length_c   1.000
_cell.angle_alpha   90.00
_cell.angle_beta   90.00
_cell.angle_gamma   90.00
#
_symmetry.space_group_name_H-M   'P 1'
#
loop_
_entity.id
_entity.type
_entity.pdbx_description
1 polymer ?
#
loop_
_entity_poly.entity_id
_entity_poly.type
_entity_poly.pdbx_seq_one_letter_code
_entity_poly.pdbx_strand_id
1 'polypeptide(L)'
;TTVMEGGKRPGHFNGVCQVVSRLFYIVRPSNAYFGEKDWQQIAVIKRLVDYIGMDIQIVECPIVRDKSGLAMSSRNSLLKKNEREIASNIYRILKESIELTDKLNVSDLHDKVVNEINSIEGLKVEYFEIVDGNTLLPVHQWNDSPYVVGCITVYCGQTPIRLIDHIKYKG
;
A
#
# COMPACT_ATOMS: atom_id res chain seq x y z
N THR A 1 12.65 0.17 -9.45
CA THR A 1 11.22 -0.11 -9.19
C THR A 1 10.37 0.44 -10.33
N THR A 2 9.83 -0.46 -11.14
CA THR A 2 9.02 -0.12 -12.34
C THR A 2 7.55 -0.51 -12.16
N VAL A 3 7.17 -1.02 -10.98
CA VAL A 3 5.82 -1.48 -10.65
C VAL A 3 5.10 -0.54 -9.68
N MET A 4 3.78 -0.56 -9.65
CA MET A 4 2.93 0.23 -8.74
C MET A 4 3.35 1.71 -8.65
N GLU A 5 3.62 2.23 -7.46
CA GLU A 5 4.09 3.62 -7.25
C GLU A 5 5.35 3.95 -8.05
N GLY A 6 6.30 3.01 -8.17
CA GLY A 6 7.54 3.21 -8.93
C GLY A 6 7.30 3.43 -10.42
N GLY A 7 6.30 2.73 -10.99
CA GLY A 7 5.88 2.93 -12.38
C GLY A 7 5.10 4.22 -12.59
N LYS A 8 4.27 4.61 -11.62
CA LYS A 8 3.43 5.83 -11.67
C LYS A 8 4.18 7.11 -11.31
N ARG A 9 5.29 6.99 -10.59
CA ARG A 9 6.12 8.12 -10.10
C ARG A 9 7.60 7.89 -10.40
N PRO A 10 8.04 8.03 -11.68
CA PRO A 10 9.44 7.83 -12.06
C PRO A 10 10.38 8.67 -11.20
N GLY A 11 11.46 8.06 -10.70
CA GLY A 11 12.45 8.72 -9.84
C GLY A 11 12.09 8.87 -8.36
N HIS A 12 10.83 8.63 -7.97
CA HIS A 12 10.38 8.79 -6.58
C HIS A 12 11.21 7.95 -5.60
N PHE A 13 11.34 6.65 -5.85
CA PHE A 13 12.10 5.78 -4.95
C PHE A 13 13.61 6.03 -4.99
N ASN A 14 14.16 6.56 -6.07
CA ASN A 14 15.54 7.02 -6.09
C ASN A 14 15.73 8.17 -5.09
N GLY A 15 14.82 9.15 -5.08
CA GLY A 15 14.83 10.23 -4.10
C GLY A 15 14.66 9.72 -2.66
N VAL A 16 13.74 8.77 -2.42
CA VAL A 16 13.57 8.14 -1.10
C VAL A 16 14.85 7.45 -0.65
N CYS A 17 15.49 6.65 -1.51
CA CYS A 17 16.73 5.96 -1.19
C CYS A 17 17.87 6.95 -0.88
N GLN A 18 17.99 8.04 -1.65
CA GLN A 18 19.01 9.07 -1.41
C GLN A 18 18.84 9.74 -0.05
N VAL A 19 17.62 10.13 0.29
CA VAL A 19 17.34 10.81 1.57
C VAL A 19 17.51 9.85 2.74
N VAL A 20 16.91 8.65 2.66
CA VAL A 20 16.92 7.68 3.77
C VAL A 20 18.34 7.13 4.01
N SER A 21 19.12 6.82 2.95
CA SER A 21 20.50 6.39 3.13
C SER A 21 21.33 7.45 3.85
N ARG A 22 21.14 8.73 3.49
CA ARG A 22 21.86 9.84 4.14
C ARG A 22 21.50 9.96 5.62
N LEU A 23 20.21 9.82 5.95
CA LEU A 23 19.75 9.81 7.34
C LEU A 23 20.35 8.62 8.12
N PHE A 24 20.41 7.43 7.52
CA PHE A 24 21.00 6.25 8.14
C PHE A 24 22.51 6.43 8.39
N TYR A 25 23.25 7.02 7.46
CA TYR A 25 24.66 7.32 7.66
C TYR A 25 24.93 8.36 8.77
N ILE A 26 24.04 9.36 8.93
CA ILE A 26 24.18 10.40 9.96
C ILE A 26 23.77 9.86 11.32
N VAL A 27 22.60 9.22 11.42
CA VAL A 27 22.00 8.81 12.69
C VAL A 27 22.55 7.47 13.19
N ARG A 28 22.88 6.55 12.27
CA ARG A 28 23.32 5.17 12.54
C ARG A 28 22.40 4.43 13.51
N PRO A 29 21.09 4.36 13.22
CA PRO A 29 20.13 3.75 14.13
C PRO A 29 20.27 2.23 14.13
N SER A 30 19.99 1.57 15.27
CA SER A 30 19.82 0.11 15.32
C SER A 30 18.46 -0.31 14.76
N ASN A 31 17.42 0.54 14.93
CA ASN A 31 16.07 0.29 14.44
C ASN A 31 15.53 1.51 13.68
N ALA A 32 14.84 1.27 12.59
CA ALA A 32 14.14 2.29 11.83
C ALA A 32 12.67 1.87 11.59
N TYR A 33 11.73 2.75 11.96
CA TYR A 33 10.29 2.46 11.98
C TYR A 33 9.61 3.05 10.77
N PHE A 34 8.88 2.23 10.00
CA PHE A 34 8.14 2.65 8.82
C PHE A 34 6.69 2.20 8.89
N GLY A 35 5.77 3.10 8.56
CA GLY A 35 4.34 2.79 8.53
C GLY A 35 3.99 1.90 7.34
N GLU A 36 3.29 0.80 7.58
CA GLU A 36 2.86 -0.18 6.57
C GLU A 36 1.99 0.41 5.47
N LYS A 37 1.37 1.56 5.70
CA LYS A 37 0.55 2.24 4.70
C LYS A 37 1.28 2.43 3.36
N ASP A 38 2.57 2.74 3.41
CA ASP A 38 3.43 2.91 2.24
C ASP A 38 4.23 1.61 1.99
N TRP A 39 3.50 0.49 1.78
CA TRP A 39 4.05 -0.87 1.69
C TRP A 39 5.24 -0.99 0.75
N GLN A 40 5.11 -0.48 -0.48
CA GLN A 40 6.20 -0.54 -1.47
C GLN A 40 7.45 0.22 -0.98
N GLN A 41 7.27 1.32 -0.24
CA GLN A 41 8.40 2.05 0.34
C GLN A 41 9.17 1.18 1.33
N ILE A 42 8.49 0.40 2.19
CA ILE A 42 9.15 -0.50 3.15
C ILE A 42 9.99 -1.55 2.41
N ALA A 43 9.45 -2.17 1.37
CA ALA A 43 10.18 -3.16 0.57
C ALA A 43 11.44 -2.54 -0.08
N VAL A 44 11.32 -1.30 -0.59
CA VAL A 44 12.46 -0.57 -1.16
C VAL A 44 13.51 -0.25 -0.09
N ILE A 45 13.08 0.17 1.11
CA ILE A 45 14.00 0.50 2.22
C ILE A 45 14.72 -0.75 2.74
N LYS A 46 14.04 -1.89 2.86
CA LYS A 46 14.70 -3.16 3.22
C LYS A 46 15.82 -3.50 2.24
N ARG A 47 15.54 -3.42 0.93
CA ARG A 47 16.55 -3.62 -0.12
C ARG A 47 17.67 -2.59 -0.08
N LEU A 48 17.37 -1.33 0.29
CA LEU A 48 18.37 -0.30 0.49
C LEU A 48 19.33 -0.66 1.62
N VAL A 49 18.82 -1.10 2.78
CA VAL A 49 19.62 -1.51 3.94
C VAL A 49 20.57 -2.64 3.57
N ASP A 50 20.05 -3.68 2.88
CA ASP A 50 20.87 -4.79 2.36
C ASP A 50 21.98 -4.28 1.42
N TYR A 51 21.64 -3.36 0.52
CA TYR A 51 22.56 -2.83 -0.48
C TYR A 51 23.70 -1.98 0.12
N ILE A 52 23.39 -1.15 1.13
CA ILE A 52 24.37 -0.30 1.81
C ILE A 52 25.16 -1.04 2.90
N GLY A 53 24.77 -2.28 3.23
CA GLY A 53 25.44 -3.14 4.20
C GLY A 53 25.43 -2.61 5.64
N MET A 54 24.37 -1.87 6.02
CA MET A 54 24.23 -1.38 7.39
C MET A 54 23.39 -2.36 8.23
N ASP A 55 23.79 -2.56 9.49
CA ASP A 55 23.04 -3.37 10.46
C ASP A 55 21.89 -2.53 11.07
N ILE A 56 20.80 -2.41 10.32
CA ILE A 56 19.61 -1.65 10.72
C ILE A 56 18.39 -2.57 10.61
N GLN A 57 17.69 -2.76 11.72
CA GLN A 57 16.42 -3.47 11.72
C GLN A 57 15.29 -2.54 11.23
N ILE A 58 14.63 -2.91 10.12
CA ILE A 58 13.44 -2.21 9.66
C ILE A 58 12.22 -2.78 10.37
N VAL A 59 11.56 -1.93 11.16
CA VAL A 59 10.36 -2.27 11.92
C VAL A 59 9.13 -1.73 11.20
N GLU A 60 8.24 -2.64 10.82
CA GLU A 60 6.95 -2.29 10.20
C GLU A 60 5.95 -1.88 11.28
N CYS A 61 5.36 -0.71 11.12
CA CYS A 61 4.34 -0.20 12.03
C CYS A 61 2.95 -0.35 11.38
N PRO A 62 1.98 -0.97 12.07
CA PRO A 62 0.63 -1.14 11.54
C PRO A 62 -0.02 0.18 11.11
N ILE A 63 -0.91 0.10 10.11
CA ILE A 63 -1.65 1.28 9.66
C ILE A 63 -2.53 1.81 10.80
N VAL A 64 -2.38 3.10 11.09
CA VAL A 64 -3.32 3.81 11.96
C VAL A 64 -4.52 4.25 11.12
N ARG A 65 -5.72 3.89 11.57
CA ARG A 65 -6.98 4.23 10.91
C ARG A 65 -7.84 5.10 11.82
N ASP A 66 -8.65 5.95 11.21
CA ASP A 66 -9.69 6.67 11.96
C ASP A 66 -10.88 5.76 12.29
N LYS A 67 -11.91 6.31 12.97
CA LYS A 67 -13.11 5.56 13.38
C LYS A 67 -13.91 4.98 12.21
N SER A 68 -13.76 5.53 11.00
CA SER A 68 -14.42 5.03 9.78
C SER A 68 -13.63 3.92 9.08
N GLY A 69 -12.41 3.62 9.55
CA GLY A 69 -11.49 2.67 8.92
C GLY A 69 -10.55 3.31 7.89
N LEU A 70 -10.74 4.60 7.55
CA LEU A 70 -9.87 5.28 6.60
C LEU A 70 -8.43 5.39 7.15
N ALA A 71 -7.45 4.95 6.36
CA ALA A 71 -6.04 5.07 6.70
C ALA A 71 -5.64 6.54 6.91
N MET A 72 -5.01 6.85 8.04
CA MET A 72 -4.62 8.22 8.35
C MET A 72 -3.55 8.74 7.39
N SER A 73 -3.79 9.94 6.87
CA SER A 73 -2.90 10.63 5.94
C SER A 73 -3.09 12.13 6.04
N SER A 74 -2.02 12.91 5.81
CA SER A 74 -2.14 14.36 5.65
C SER A 74 -3.07 14.75 4.49
N ARG A 75 -3.20 13.90 3.46
CA ARG A 75 -4.13 14.12 2.34
C ARG A 75 -5.59 14.07 2.74
N ASN A 76 -5.94 13.43 3.87
CA ASN A 76 -7.32 13.36 4.34
C ASN A 76 -7.87 14.75 4.73
N SER A 77 -6.99 15.72 5.05
CA SER A 77 -7.40 17.11 5.31
C SER A 77 -7.95 17.82 4.07
N LEU A 78 -7.61 17.32 2.88
CA LEU A 78 -8.08 17.85 1.60
C LEU A 78 -9.48 17.32 1.21
N LEU A 79 -9.93 16.22 1.84
CA LEU A 79 -11.24 15.63 1.60
C LEU A 79 -12.33 16.40 2.33
N LYS A 80 -13.45 16.67 1.66
CA LYS A 80 -14.70 17.15 2.29
C LYS A 80 -15.26 16.05 3.21
N LYS A 81 -16.18 16.41 4.10
CA LYS A 81 -16.77 15.47 5.06
C LYS A 81 -17.42 14.27 4.37
N ASN A 82 -18.25 14.51 3.35
CA ASN A 82 -18.87 13.45 2.56
C ASN A 82 -17.86 12.58 1.78
N GLU A 83 -16.77 13.20 1.28
CA GLU A 83 -15.72 12.48 0.57
C GLU A 83 -14.93 11.55 1.51
N ARG A 84 -14.76 11.91 2.79
CA ARG A 84 -14.17 11.01 3.80
C ARG A 84 -15.05 9.80 4.09
N GLU A 85 -16.37 10.00 4.16
CA GLU A 85 -17.34 8.91 4.31
C GLU A 85 -17.30 7.96 3.09
N ILE A 86 -17.20 8.51 1.89
CA ILE A 86 -17.05 7.73 0.65
C ILE A 86 -15.71 6.98 0.67
N ALA A 87 -14.60 7.63 1.03
CA ALA A 87 -13.27 7.05 1.05
C ALA A 87 -13.12 5.88 2.06
N SER A 88 -13.91 5.86 3.13
CA SER A 88 -13.89 4.76 4.10
C SER A 88 -14.29 3.40 3.50
N ASN A 89 -15.04 3.41 2.38
CA ASN A 89 -15.40 2.20 1.67
C ASN A 89 -14.19 1.46 1.09
N ILE A 90 -13.08 2.16 0.82
CA ILE A 90 -11.85 1.52 0.33
C ILE A 90 -11.43 0.41 1.29
N TYR A 91 -11.25 0.75 2.58
CA TYR A 91 -10.84 -0.24 3.57
C TYR A 91 -11.92 -1.28 3.85
N ARG A 92 -13.21 -0.90 3.88
CA ARG A 92 -14.31 -1.84 4.07
C ARG A 92 -14.26 -2.94 3.01
N ILE A 93 -14.17 -2.58 1.72
CA ILE A 93 -14.12 -3.53 0.61
C ILE A 93 -12.86 -4.39 0.67
N LEU A 94 -11.69 -3.79 0.94
CA LEU A 94 -10.44 -4.54 1.11
C LEU A 94 -10.57 -5.56 2.25
N LYS A 95 -11.14 -5.18 3.39
CA LYS A 95 -11.32 -6.05 4.54
C LYS A 95 -12.27 -7.20 4.25
N GLU A 96 -13.42 -6.92 3.62
CA GLU A 96 -14.40 -7.93 3.22
C GLU A 96 -13.82 -8.90 2.17
N SER A 97 -12.90 -8.44 1.33
CA SER A 97 -12.25 -9.29 0.31
C SER A 97 -11.37 -10.40 0.91
N ILE A 98 -10.90 -10.26 2.15
CA ILE A 98 -10.13 -11.34 2.83
C ILE A 98 -10.96 -12.62 2.94
N GLU A 99 -12.27 -12.50 3.25
CA GLU A 99 -13.17 -13.64 3.43
C GLU A 99 -13.49 -14.39 2.11
N LEU A 100 -13.03 -13.82 1.00
CA LEU A 100 -13.24 -14.39 -0.33
C LEU A 100 -12.03 -15.15 -0.87
N THR A 101 -10.91 -15.15 -0.19
CA THR A 101 -9.68 -15.83 -0.63
C THR A 101 -9.84 -17.34 -0.78
N ASP A 102 -10.72 -17.96 0.00
CA ASP A 102 -11.04 -19.39 -0.10
C ASP A 102 -12.06 -19.71 -1.23
N LYS A 103 -12.71 -18.69 -1.80
CA LYS A 103 -13.80 -18.83 -2.77
C LYS A 103 -13.43 -18.36 -4.16
N LEU A 104 -12.51 -17.41 -4.26
CA LEU A 104 -12.10 -16.77 -5.50
C LEU A 104 -10.61 -16.97 -5.74
N ASN A 105 -10.23 -17.15 -6.99
CA ASN A 105 -8.83 -17.05 -7.37
C ASN A 105 -8.36 -15.58 -7.32
N VAL A 106 -7.06 -15.36 -7.45
CA VAL A 106 -6.44 -14.02 -7.31
C VAL A 106 -7.00 -13.03 -8.33
N SER A 107 -7.19 -13.46 -9.59
CA SER A 107 -7.71 -12.60 -10.66
C SER A 107 -9.16 -12.19 -10.42
N ASP A 108 -10.03 -13.15 -10.07
CA ASP A 108 -11.45 -12.87 -9.83
C ASP A 108 -11.64 -11.97 -8.60
N LEU A 109 -10.82 -12.16 -7.56
CA LEU A 109 -10.83 -11.31 -6.38
C LEU A 109 -10.35 -9.89 -6.71
N HIS A 110 -9.28 -9.77 -7.49
CA HIS A 110 -8.79 -8.49 -8.00
C HIS A 110 -9.91 -7.72 -8.71
N ASP A 111 -10.53 -8.35 -9.70
CA ASP A 111 -11.57 -7.73 -10.52
C ASP A 111 -12.79 -7.35 -9.68
N LYS A 112 -13.18 -8.20 -8.72
CA LYS A 112 -14.26 -7.91 -7.79
C LYS A 112 -13.97 -6.65 -6.96
N VAL A 113 -12.80 -6.55 -6.35
CA VAL A 113 -12.41 -5.39 -5.53
C VAL A 113 -12.41 -4.12 -6.37
N VAL A 114 -11.79 -4.15 -7.57
CA VAL A 114 -11.73 -3.00 -8.48
C VAL A 114 -13.12 -2.57 -8.91
N ASN A 115 -13.97 -3.50 -9.33
CA ASN A 115 -15.33 -3.20 -9.79
C ASN A 115 -16.20 -2.65 -8.65
N GLU A 116 -16.10 -3.23 -7.45
CA GLU A 116 -16.88 -2.77 -6.30
C GLU A 116 -16.50 -1.36 -5.88
N ILE A 117 -15.20 -1.04 -5.80
CA ILE A 117 -14.74 0.33 -5.49
C ILE A 117 -15.16 1.31 -6.59
N ASN A 118 -14.99 0.95 -7.87
CA ASN A 118 -15.36 1.81 -8.99
C ASN A 118 -16.88 2.01 -9.14
N SER A 119 -17.71 1.13 -8.55
CA SER A 119 -19.16 1.31 -8.53
C SER A 119 -19.62 2.42 -7.56
N ILE A 120 -18.76 2.86 -6.66
CA ILE A 120 -19.05 3.92 -5.70
C ILE A 120 -18.76 5.27 -6.35
N GLU A 121 -19.81 6.09 -6.48
CA GLU A 121 -19.65 7.45 -7.01
C GLU A 121 -18.62 8.25 -6.18
N GLY A 122 -17.67 8.86 -6.87
CA GLY A 122 -16.58 9.62 -6.25
C GLY A 122 -15.32 8.82 -5.95
N LEU A 123 -15.28 7.50 -6.23
CA LEU A 123 -14.07 6.67 -6.17
C LEU A 123 -13.66 6.21 -7.56
N LYS A 124 -12.35 6.19 -7.80
CA LYS A 124 -11.76 5.64 -9.03
C LYS A 124 -10.43 4.96 -8.70
N VAL A 125 -10.37 3.66 -8.90
CA VAL A 125 -9.13 2.89 -8.73
C VAL A 125 -8.11 3.32 -9.78
N GLU A 126 -6.90 3.68 -9.37
CA GLU A 126 -5.76 3.91 -10.25
C GLU A 126 -5.06 2.59 -10.55
N TYR A 127 -4.82 1.81 -9.51
CA TYR A 127 -4.37 0.42 -9.59
C TYR A 127 -4.75 -0.34 -8.33
N PHE A 128 -4.89 -1.63 -8.46
CA PHE A 128 -4.90 -2.60 -7.37
C PHE A 128 -4.00 -3.76 -7.78
N GLU A 129 -3.00 -4.10 -6.97
CA GLU A 129 -2.05 -5.15 -7.28
C GLU A 129 -1.98 -6.12 -6.11
N ILE A 130 -2.12 -7.42 -6.39
CA ILE A 130 -1.95 -8.49 -5.41
C ILE A 130 -0.56 -9.09 -5.63
N VAL A 131 0.30 -8.92 -4.64
CA VAL A 131 1.74 -9.17 -4.76
C VAL A 131 2.29 -9.98 -3.59
N ASP A 132 3.44 -10.61 -3.80
CA ASP A 132 4.28 -11.08 -2.70
C ASP A 132 4.77 -9.89 -1.88
N GLY A 133 4.52 -9.90 -0.58
CA GLY A 133 4.77 -8.76 0.30
C GLY A 133 6.25 -8.41 0.48
N ASN A 134 7.17 -9.32 0.16
CA ASN A 134 8.61 -9.09 0.27
C ASN A 134 9.25 -8.65 -1.06
N THR A 135 8.86 -9.29 -2.16
CA THR A 135 9.48 -9.09 -3.47
C THR A 135 8.73 -8.08 -4.34
N LEU A 136 7.45 -7.84 -4.05
CA LEU A 136 6.51 -7.04 -4.85
C LEU A 136 6.25 -7.63 -6.24
N LEU A 137 6.57 -8.89 -6.45
CA LEU A 137 6.22 -9.60 -7.69
C LEU A 137 4.73 -9.96 -7.67
N PRO A 138 4.05 -9.89 -8.82
CA PRO A 138 2.64 -10.29 -8.90
C PRO A 138 2.43 -11.74 -8.46
N VAL A 139 1.34 -11.97 -7.73
CA VAL A 139 0.86 -13.31 -7.34
C VAL A 139 -0.29 -13.69 -8.26
N HIS A 140 -0.21 -14.86 -8.88
CA HIS A 140 -1.25 -15.37 -9.77
C HIS A 140 -2.13 -16.44 -9.10
N GLN A 141 -1.57 -17.12 -8.11
CA GLN A 141 -2.27 -18.11 -7.28
C GLN A 141 -1.95 -17.85 -5.80
N TRP A 142 -2.90 -18.13 -4.92
CA TRP A 142 -2.72 -17.91 -3.48
C TRP A 142 -1.53 -18.67 -2.87
N ASN A 143 -1.08 -19.73 -3.53
CA ASN A 143 0.06 -20.54 -3.08
C ASN A 143 1.42 -20.10 -3.66
N ASP A 144 1.45 -19.10 -4.51
CA ASP A 144 2.71 -18.58 -5.09
C ASP A 144 3.61 -17.93 -4.03
N SER A 145 3.00 -17.45 -2.93
CA SER A 145 3.74 -16.84 -1.83
C SER A 145 3.14 -17.20 -0.47
N PRO A 146 3.98 -17.34 0.57
CA PRO A 146 3.51 -17.43 1.96
C PRO A 146 3.05 -16.06 2.50
N TYR A 147 3.38 -14.95 1.83
CA TYR A 147 3.08 -13.60 2.28
C TYR A 147 2.49 -12.76 1.14
N VAL A 148 1.16 -12.63 1.13
CA VAL A 148 0.41 -11.99 0.03
C VAL A 148 -0.26 -10.70 0.51
N VAL A 149 -0.02 -9.61 -0.22
CA VAL A 149 -0.52 -8.27 0.08
C VAL A 149 -1.23 -7.68 -1.13
N GLY A 150 -2.40 -7.10 -0.91
CA GLY A 150 -3.09 -6.27 -1.90
C GLY A 150 -2.77 -4.79 -1.69
N CYS A 151 -2.12 -4.15 -2.63
CA CYS A 151 -1.78 -2.72 -2.60
C CYS A 151 -2.69 -1.94 -3.54
N ILE A 152 -3.33 -0.89 -3.05
CA ILE A 152 -4.30 -0.12 -3.83
C ILE A 152 -4.00 1.37 -3.81
N THR A 153 -4.31 2.00 -4.92
CA THR A 153 -4.40 3.46 -5.03
C THR A 153 -5.75 3.84 -5.64
N VAL A 154 -6.44 4.75 -4.98
CA VAL A 154 -7.77 5.21 -5.37
C VAL A 154 -7.80 6.74 -5.38
N TYR A 155 -8.36 7.33 -6.44
CA TYR A 155 -8.74 8.74 -6.46
C TYR A 155 -10.11 8.91 -5.81
N CYS A 156 -10.23 9.91 -4.94
CA CYS A 156 -11.47 10.23 -4.24
C CYS A 156 -11.83 11.72 -4.43
N GLY A 157 -13.10 11.97 -4.70
CA GLY A 157 -13.70 13.30 -4.74
C GLY A 157 -13.70 13.97 -6.13
N GLN A 158 -14.39 15.11 -6.21
CA GLN A 158 -14.49 15.92 -7.43
C GLN A 158 -13.13 16.52 -7.83
N THR A 159 -12.37 16.99 -6.85
CA THR A 159 -10.94 17.29 -7.01
C THR A 159 -10.19 16.04 -6.60
N PRO A 160 -9.72 15.22 -7.55
CA PRO A 160 -9.27 13.86 -7.24
C PRO A 160 -8.11 13.86 -6.24
N ILE A 161 -8.37 13.43 -5.01
CA ILE A 161 -7.35 13.21 -3.98
C ILE A 161 -6.88 11.77 -4.07
N ARG A 162 -5.59 11.58 -4.26
CA ARG A 162 -4.97 10.27 -4.39
C ARG A 162 -4.72 9.66 -3.02
N LEU A 163 -5.43 8.58 -2.73
CA LEU A 163 -5.37 7.81 -1.48
C LEU A 163 -4.70 6.46 -1.75
N ILE A 164 -3.87 6.02 -0.81
CA ILE A 164 -3.24 4.70 -0.85
C ILE A 164 -3.62 3.91 0.39
N ASP A 165 -3.78 2.61 0.20
CA ASP A 165 -4.02 1.65 1.28
C ASP A 165 -3.46 0.27 0.90
N HIS A 166 -3.45 -0.67 1.84
CA HIS A 166 -3.14 -2.06 1.57
C HIS A 166 -3.91 -2.99 2.50
N ILE A 167 -3.95 -4.26 2.13
CA ILE A 167 -4.52 -5.33 2.93
C ILE A 167 -3.62 -6.57 2.86
N LYS A 168 -3.44 -7.27 3.99
CA LYS A 168 -2.75 -8.55 4.05
C LYS A 168 -3.76 -9.68 3.83
N TYR A 169 -3.54 -10.50 2.81
CA TYR A 169 -4.35 -11.67 2.51
C TYR A 169 -3.76 -12.93 3.14
N LYS A 170 -2.43 -12.98 3.27
CA LYS A 170 -1.71 -14.14 3.83
C LYS A 170 -0.39 -13.68 4.45
N GLY A 171 -0.02 -14.25 5.59
CA GLY A 171 1.22 -13.95 6.33
C GLY A 171 0.99 -13.40 7.71
#